data_5b36efef780a1f4233b5ac8d03cbd1c7
#
_entry.id   5b36efef780a1f4233b5ac8d03cbd1c7
#
_cell.length_a   1.000
_cell.length_b   1.000
_cell.length_c   1.000
_cell.angle_alpha   90.00
_cell.angle_beta   90.00
_cell.angle_gamma   90.00
#
_symmetry.space_group_name_H-M   'P 1'
#
loop_
_entity.id
_entity.type
_entity.pdbx_description
1 polymer ?
#
loop_
_entity_poly.entity_id
_entity_poly.type
_entity_poly.pdbx_seq_one_letter_code
_entity_poly.pdbx_strand_id
1 'polypeptide(L)'
;MRFFNMSRNNKNVIIDGHRMSCNGIKGSGITKTITVNPEPFSRVNLIGSIDVDITISDTPLIQVTADDNLVDLIEVSFFGDSVDIGFKENASFNTNKPMLVKISCPILSRIALSGSGDVTASNLNQENFEASIAGSGDITLDGSAKNIAFSINGSGDIDATHLKAENLEVTIAGSGDVDATATVSAHVRVSGSGNVKV
;
A
#
# COMPACT_ATOMS: atom_id res chain seq x y z
N MET A 1 42.72 -7.67 -12.52
CA MET A 1 41.99 -6.40 -12.63
C MET A 1 40.99 -6.55 -13.76
N ARG A 2 39.69 -6.76 -13.46
CA ARG A 2 38.66 -6.95 -14.48
C ARG A 2 38.02 -5.59 -14.78
N PHE A 3 38.10 -5.15 -16.02
CA PHE A 3 37.47 -3.90 -16.47
C PHE A 3 35.99 -4.13 -16.76
N PHE A 4 35.11 -3.42 -16.08
CA PHE A 4 33.71 -3.32 -16.43
C PHE A 4 33.54 -2.36 -17.60
N ASN A 5 33.11 -2.86 -18.74
CA ASN A 5 32.77 -2.05 -19.89
C ASN A 5 31.28 -1.75 -19.87
N MET A 6 30.89 -0.58 -19.34
CA MET A 6 29.52 -0.10 -19.39
C MET A 6 29.23 0.59 -20.71
N SER A 7 28.60 -0.08 -21.64
CA SER A 7 28.02 0.57 -22.82
C SER A 7 26.70 1.20 -22.49
N ARG A 8 26.63 2.53 -22.48
CA ARG A 8 25.41 3.32 -22.31
C ARG A 8 24.62 3.40 -23.61
N ASN A 9 24.08 2.31 -24.07
CA ASN A 9 22.94 2.37 -25.00
C ASN A 9 22.16 1.06 -24.95
N ASN A 10 20.89 1.21 -24.64
CA ASN A 10 19.86 0.20 -24.77
C ASN A 10 19.81 -0.91 -23.72
N LYS A 11 18.99 -0.73 -22.67
CA LYS A 11 18.15 -1.74 -21.97
C LYS A 11 18.72 -3.17 -21.70
N ASN A 12 19.98 -3.45 -21.93
CA ASN A 12 20.61 -4.74 -21.65
C ASN A 12 21.95 -4.53 -20.95
N VAL A 13 22.14 -5.12 -19.79
CA VAL A 13 23.43 -5.22 -19.09
C VAL A 13 24.07 -6.55 -19.50
N ILE A 14 25.32 -6.53 -19.95
CA ILE A 14 26.06 -7.75 -20.26
C ILE A 14 27.04 -8.00 -19.10
N ILE A 15 26.86 -9.08 -18.37
CA ILE A 15 27.77 -9.57 -17.35
C ILE A 15 28.28 -10.94 -17.80
N ASP A 16 29.63 -11.10 -17.88
CA ASP A 16 30.31 -12.35 -18.31
C ASP A 16 29.79 -12.94 -19.64
N GLY A 17 29.46 -12.08 -20.61
CA GLY A 17 29.00 -12.49 -21.95
C GLY A 17 27.51 -12.91 -22.01
N HIS A 18 26.79 -12.86 -20.93
CA HIS A 18 25.36 -13.14 -20.90
C HIS A 18 24.56 -11.82 -20.96
N ARG A 19 23.66 -11.74 -21.92
CA ARG A 19 22.71 -10.62 -22.04
C ARG A 19 21.67 -10.73 -20.95
N MET A 20 21.72 -9.87 -19.97
CA MET A 20 20.59 -9.64 -19.07
C MET A 20 19.67 -8.58 -19.67
N SER A 21 18.47 -8.98 -20.07
CA SER A 21 17.43 -8.04 -20.48
C SER A 21 16.87 -7.38 -19.21
N CYS A 22 17.06 -6.06 -19.09
CA CYS A 22 16.38 -5.27 -18.04
C CYS A 22 14.93 -4.92 -18.42
N ASN A 23 14.37 -5.59 -19.43
CA ASN A 23 12.97 -5.43 -19.80
C ASN A 23 12.14 -6.40 -18.98
N GLY A 24 11.44 -5.90 -17.98
CA GLY A 24 10.37 -6.64 -17.30
C GLY A 24 9.28 -7.12 -18.26
N ILE A 25 8.39 -7.98 -17.81
CA ILE A 25 7.23 -8.44 -18.56
C ILE A 25 6.38 -7.23 -18.93
N LYS A 26 6.13 -7.02 -20.23
CA LYS A 26 5.25 -5.95 -20.68
C LYS A 26 3.79 -6.36 -20.47
N GLY A 27 3.00 -5.52 -19.82
CA GLY A 27 1.55 -5.71 -19.69
C GLY A 27 0.88 -5.82 -21.04
N SER A 28 -0.09 -6.73 -21.15
CA SER A 28 -0.84 -7.01 -22.38
C SER A 28 -1.79 -5.88 -22.78
N GLY A 29 -2.20 -5.04 -21.81
CA GLY A 29 -3.24 -4.03 -21.97
C GLY A 29 -4.66 -4.60 -21.83
N ILE A 30 -4.81 -5.92 -21.61
CA ILE A 30 -6.10 -6.59 -21.42
C ILE A 30 -6.29 -6.81 -19.91
N THR A 31 -7.28 -6.16 -19.33
CA THR A 31 -7.57 -6.26 -17.90
C THR A 31 -8.22 -7.58 -17.54
N LYS A 32 -7.75 -8.24 -16.50
CA LYS A 32 -8.32 -9.43 -15.89
C LYS A 32 -8.53 -9.22 -14.38
N THR A 33 -9.65 -9.71 -13.87
CA THR A 33 -9.92 -9.73 -12.44
C THR A 33 -9.98 -11.18 -11.97
N ILE A 34 -9.28 -11.48 -10.89
CA ILE A 34 -9.38 -12.77 -10.19
C ILE A 34 -9.92 -12.54 -8.78
N THR A 35 -10.59 -13.55 -8.24
CA THR A 35 -11.09 -13.53 -6.85
C THR A 35 -10.25 -14.49 -6.03
N VAL A 36 -9.78 -14.00 -4.89
CA VAL A 36 -9.07 -14.80 -3.88
C VAL A 36 -10.04 -15.07 -2.74
N ASN A 37 -10.12 -16.33 -2.29
CA ASN A 37 -10.93 -16.67 -1.13
C ASN A 37 -10.27 -16.12 0.13
N PRO A 38 -10.91 -15.19 0.87
CA PRO A 38 -10.31 -14.62 2.05
C PRO A 38 -10.32 -15.60 3.23
N GLU A 39 -9.21 -15.68 3.93
CA GLU A 39 -9.17 -16.19 5.31
C GLU A 39 -9.52 -15.05 6.28
N PRO A 40 -9.88 -15.31 7.54
CA PRO A 40 -10.12 -14.25 8.51
C PRO A 40 -8.86 -13.42 8.76
N PHE A 41 -8.98 -12.09 8.64
CA PHE A 41 -7.91 -11.14 8.95
C PHE A 41 -8.51 -9.83 9.50
N SER A 42 -7.68 -9.07 10.18
CA SER A 42 -8.00 -7.71 10.64
C SER A 42 -6.89 -6.70 10.30
N ARG A 43 -5.81 -7.16 9.65
CA ARG A 43 -4.66 -6.34 9.28
C ARG A 43 -4.35 -6.51 7.80
N VAL A 44 -4.05 -5.41 7.13
CA VAL A 44 -3.67 -5.38 5.71
C VAL A 44 -2.26 -4.79 5.60
N ASN A 45 -1.35 -5.55 5.01
CA ASN A 45 -0.01 -5.10 4.68
C ASN A 45 0.12 -5.03 3.15
N LEU A 46 0.45 -3.84 2.64
CA LEU A 46 0.72 -3.62 1.22
C LEU A 46 2.21 -3.40 1.01
N ILE A 47 2.79 -4.13 0.06
CA ILE A 47 4.21 -4.06 -0.27
C ILE A 47 4.36 -3.81 -1.77
N GLY A 48 4.85 -2.64 -2.15
CA GLY A 48 5.09 -2.29 -3.56
C GLY A 48 4.26 -1.12 -4.06
N SER A 49 3.79 -1.22 -5.32
CA SER A 49 3.09 -0.14 -6.04
C SER A 49 1.73 -0.58 -6.56
N ILE A 50 1.01 -1.35 -5.76
CA ILE A 50 -0.36 -1.79 -6.04
C ILE A 50 -1.29 -0.87 -5.27
N ASP A 51 -2.39 -0.45 -5.89
CA ASP A 51 -3.43 0.31 -5.19
C ASP A 51 -4.41 -0.65 -4.50
N VAL A 52 -4.90 -0.27 -3.33
CA VAL A 52 -5.83 -1.11 -2.54
C VAL A 52 -7.04 -0.31 -2.10
N ASP A 53 -8.23 -0.78 -2.49
CA ASP A 53 -9.52 -0.26 -2.00
C ASP A 53 -10.09 -1.21 -0.94
N ILE A 54 -10.26 -0.73 0.29
CA ILE A 54 -10.81 -1.50 1.41
C ILE A 54 -12.18 -0.92 1.79
N THR A 55 -13.17 -1.80 1.90
CA THR A 55 -14.50 -1.42 2.39
C THR A 55 -14.90 -2.31 3.56
N ILE A 56 -15.30 -1.72 4.68
CA ILE A 56 -15.81 -2.50 5.81
C ILE A 56 -17.21 -2.98 5.48
N SER A 57 -17.39 -4.30 5.47
CA SER A 57 -18.66 -4.98 5.13
C SER A 57 -18.65 -6.41 5.66
N ASP A 58 -19.83 -6.93 5.98
CA ASP A 58 -20.03 -8.29 6.50
C ASP A 58 -19.78 -9.39 5.45
N THR A 59 -19.55 -9.02 4.21
CA THR A 59 -19.29 -9.98 3.13
C THR A 59 -17.81 -9.93 2.73
N PRO A 60 -16.96 -10.84 3.25
CA PRO A 60 -15.53 -10.84 2.91
C PRO A 60 -15.30 -11.15 1.43
N LEU A 61 -14.45 -10.35 0.79
CA LEU A 61 -14.10 -10.50 -0.63
C LEU A 61 -12.70 -9.92 -0.86
N ILE A 62 -11.91 -10.60 -1.69
CA ILE A 62 -10.66 -10.05 -2.23
C ILE A 62 -10.66 -10.24 -3.74
N GLN A 63 -10.55 -9.15 -4.49
CA GLN A 63 -10.46 -9.15 -5.94
C GLN A 63 -9.17 -8.45 -6.38
N VAL A 64 -8.41 -9.12 -7.22
CA VAL A 64 -7.17 -8.59 -7.80
C VAL A 64 -7.41 -8.31 -9.27
N THR A 65 -7.17 -7.07 -9.69
CA THR A 65 -7.33 -6.60 -11.07
C THR A 65 -6.02 -6.07 -11.61
N ALA A 66 -5.56 -6.60 -12.73
CA ALA A 66 -4.35 -6.18 -13.43
C ALA A 66 -4.42 -6.60 -14.90
N ASP A 67 -3.35 -6.37 -15.67
CA ASP A 67 -3.20 -7.01 -16.99
C ASP A 67 -3.27 -8.54 -16.85
N ASP A 68 -3.89 -9.23 -17.80
CA ASP A 68 -4.14 -10.67 -17.75
C ASP A 68 -2.85 -11.52 -17.64
N ASN A 69 -1.75 -11.01 -18.19
CA ASN A 69 -0.43 -11.63 -18.10
C ASN A 69 0.41 -11.19 -16.88
N LEU A 70 -0.10 -10.27 -16.07
CA LEU A 70 0.57 -9.76 -14.86
C LEU A 70 -0.20 -10.11 -13.58
N VAL A 71 -1.49 -10.39 -13.66
CA VAL A 71 -2.33 -10.65 -12.47
C VAL A 71 -1.78 -11.78 -11.60
N ASP A 72 -1.16 -12.79 -12.20
CA ASP A 72 -0.54 -13.92 -11.49
C ASP A 72 0.79 -13.57 -10.82
N LEU A 73 1.33 -12.37 -11.04
CA LEU A 73 2.51 -11.84 -10.35
C LEU A 73 2.15 -11.17 -9.01
N ILE A 74 0.88 -10.80 -8.84
CA ILE A 74 0.39 -10.25 -7.58
C ILE A 74 0.15 -11.41 -6.63
N GLU A 75 0.73 -11.31 -5.45
CA GLU A 75 0.62 -12.31 -4.38
C GLU A 75 -0.27 -11.77 -3.26
N VAL A 76 -1.21 -12.59 -2.81
CA VAL A 76 -2.04 -12.35 -1.64
C VAL A 76 -1.84 -13.52 -0.69
N SER A 77 -1.22 -13.25 0.45
CA SER A 77 -0.83 -14.28 1.42
C SER A 77 -1.39 -13.98 2.80
N PHE A 78 -1.83 -15.01 3.53
CA PHE A 78 -2.42 -14.86 4.86
C PHE A 78 -1.45 -15.37 5.92
N PHE A 79 -1.21 -14.56 6.96
CA PHE A 79 -0.35 -14.89 8.10
C PHE A 79 -1.03 -14.52 9.41
N GLY A 80 -1.63 -15.51 10.09
CA GLY A 80 -2.40 -15.26 11.30
C GLY A 80 -3.62 -14.37 11.04
N ASP A 81 -3.64 -13.16 11.59
CA ASP A 81 -4.70 -12.18 11.41
C ASP A 81 -4.35 -11.08 10.37
N SER A 82 -3.29 -11.29 9.59
CA SER A 82 -2.82 -10.37 8.56
C SER A 82 -2.97 -10.94 7.16
N VAL A 83 -3.30 -10.08 6.20
CA VAL A 83 -3.17 -10.34 4.78
C VAL A 83 -2.05 -9.47 4.21
N ASP A 84 -1.10 -10.10 3.54
CA ASP A 84 0.00 -9.45 2.86
C ASP A 84 -0.29 -9.42 1.35
N ILE A 85 -0.19 -8.24 0.75
CA ILE A 85 -0.42 -8.00 -0.67
C ILE A 85 0.87 -7.42 -1.26
N GLY A 86 1.36 -8.04 -2.30
CA GLY A 86 2.62 -7.61 -2.93
C GLY A 86 2.85 -8.29 -4.26
N PHE A 87 4.09 -8.28 -4.70
CA PHE A 87 4.51 -9.00 -5.90
C PHE A 87 5.34 -10.21 -5.53
N LYS A 88 5.26 -11.25 -6.34
CA LYS A 88 6.16 -12.41 -6.26
C LYS A 88 7.61 -11.96 -6.35
N GLU A 89 8.49 -12.70 -5.69
CA GLU A 89 9.93 -12.43 -5.72
C GLU A 89 10.45 -12.29 -7.15
N ASN A 90 11.32 -11.31 -7.36
CA ASN A 90 11.93 -11.00 -8.65
C ASN A 90 10.94 -10.64 -9.78
N ALA A 91 9.69 -10.28 -9.46
CA ALA A 91 8.75 -9.78 -10.45
C ALA A 91 9.28 -8.45 -11.02
N SER A 92 9.48 -8.41 -12.33
CA SER A 92 9.85 -7.20 -13.07
C SER A 92 8.91 -7.05 -14.25
N PHE A 93 8.18 -5.96 -14.29
CA PHE A 93 7.16 -5.71 -15.32
C PHE A 93 7.09 -4.20 -15.65
N ASN A 94 6.40 -3.91 -16.75
CA ASN A 94 6.07 -2.56 -17.18
C ASN A 94 4.64 -2.58 -17.72
N THR A 95 3.75 -1.81 -17.11
CA THR A 95 2.36 -1.67 -17.54
C THR A 95 1.93 -0.22 -17.47
N ASN A 96 0.95 0.14 -18.31
CA ASN A 96 0.24 1.42 -18.29
C ASN A 96 -1.17 1.28 -17.70
N LYS A 97 -1.52 0.08 -17.22
CA LYS A 97 -2.81 -0.16 -16.57
C LYS A 97 -2.66 -0.14 -15.05
N PRO A 98 -3.64 0.39 -14.33
CA PRO A 98 -3.63 0.32 -12.87
C PRO A 98 -3.69 -1.14 -12.41
N MET A 99 -2.99 -1.43 -11.33
CA MET A 99 -3.10 -2.68 -10.59
C MET A 99 -3.84 -2.37 -9.30
N LEU A 100 -4.98 -3.00 -9.12
CA LEU A 100 -5.90 -2.70 -8.04
C LEU A 100 -6.30 -3.97 -7.29
N VAL A 101 -6.23 -3.94 -5.97
CA VAL A 101 -6.82 -4.97 -5.11
C VAL A 101 -7.99 -4.38 -4.35
N LYS A 102 -9.17 -4.96 -4.54
CA LYS A 102 -10.38 -4.61 -3.77
C LYS A 102 -10.59 -5.60 -2.65
N ILE A 103 -10.73 -5.08 -1.44
CA ILE A 103 -10.93 -5.85 -0.23
C ILE A 103 -12.25 -5.44 0.41
N SER A 104 -13.04 -6.42 0.80
CA SER A 104 -14.17 -6.25 1.71
C SER A 104 -13.94 -7.14 2.93
N CYS A 105 -14.01 -6.58 4.13
CA CYS A 105 -13.82 -7.30 5.38
C CYS A 105 -14.68 -6.71 6.51
N PRO A 106 -15.09 -7.52 7.51
CA PRO A 106 -15.94 -7.02 8.60
C PRO A 106 -15.17 -6.18 9.63
N ILE A 107 -13.88 -6.40 9.77
CA ILE A 107 -13.04 -5.73 10.78
C ILE A 107 -11.71 -5.36 10.12
N LEU A 108 -11.23 -4.14 10.40
CA LEU A 108 -9.92 -3.67 10.00
C LEU A 108 -9.29 -2.88 11.13
N SER A 109 -8.27 -3.41 11.77
CA SER A 109 -7.57 -2.78 12.90
C SER A 109 -6.28 -2.09 12.48
N ARG A 110 -5.68 -2.50 11.36
CA ARG A 110 -4.40 -1.93 10.89
C ARG A 110 -4.25 -1.96 9.38
N ILE A 111 -3.64 -0.89 8.86
CA ILE A 111 -3.08 -0.80 7.51
C ILE A 111 -1.58 -0.49 7.63
N ALA A 112 -0.75 -1.26 6.92
CA ALA A 112 0.67 -0.97 6.75
C ALA A 112 1.02 -0.91 5.27
N LEU A 113 1.44 0.26 4.80
CA LEU A 113 1.85 0.52 3.43
C LEU A 113 3.37 0.64 3.36
N SER A 114 4.00 -0.23 2.58
CA SER A 114 5.45 -0.20 2.31
C SER A 114 5.69 -0.08 0.81
N GLY A 115 5.92 1.12 0.32
CA GLY A 115 6.12 1.39 -1.11
C GLY A 115 5.49 2.67 -1.60
N SER A 116 4.88 2.61 -2.80
CA SER A 116 4.33 3.77 -3.52
C SER A 116 2.93 3.51 -4.10
N GLY A 117 2.27 2.44 -3.68
CA GLY A 117 0.86 2.22 -3.98
C GLY A 117 -0.01 3.02 -3.03
N ASP A 118 -1.26 3.26 -3.39
CA ASP A 118 -2.20 4.02 -2.58
C ASP A 118 -3.24 3.10 -1.93
N VAL A 119 -3.67 3.47 -0.72
CA VAL A 119 -4.69 2.71 0.01
C VAL A 119 -5.87 3.61 0.35
N THR A 120 -7.07 3.20 -0.04
CA THR A 120 -8.31 3.84 0.41
C THR A 120 -9.07 2.88 1.33
N ALA A 121 -9.49 3.34 2.52
CA ALA A 121 -10.32 2.55 3.40
C ALA A 121 -11.58 3.32 3.79
N SER A 122 -12.74 2.70 3.56
CA SER A 122 -14.05 3.33 3.74
C SER A 122 -14.95 2.56 4.72
N ASN A 123 -15.88 3.28 5.33
CA ASN A 123 -16.83 2.78 6.31
C ASN A 123 -16.16 2.23 7.60
N LEU A 124 -14.99 2.76 7.96
CA LEU A 124 -14.33 2.38 9.21
C LEU A 124 -15.26 2.63 10.40
N ASN A 125 -15.33 1.66 11.31
CA ASN A 125 -16.02 1.79 12.57
C ASN A 125 -15.32 0.93 13.62
N GLN A 126 -14.25 1.49 14.21
CA GLN A 126 -13.34 0.74 15.07
C GLN A 126 -13.16 1.42 16.43
N GLU A 127 -12.85 0.65 17.46
CA GLU A 127 -12.41 1.21 18.74
C GLU A 127 -10.96 1.69 18.63
N ASN A 128 -10.09 0.87 18.03
CA ASN A 128 -8.68 1.19 17.81
C ASN A 128 -8.31 0.94 16.35
N PHE A 129 -7.62 1.90 15.74
CA PHE A 129 -7.17 1.79 14.36
C PHE A 129 -5.76 2.33 14.21
N GLU A 130 -4.94 1.64 13.43
CA GLU A 130 -3.55 2.03 13.15
C GLU A 130 -3.31 2.11 11.64
N ALA A 131 -2.70 3.19 11.16
CA ALA A 131 -2.21 3.28 9.80
C ALA A 131 -0.73 3.67 9.77
N SER A 132 0.06 2.98 8.98
CA SER A 132 1.49 3.25 8.85
C SER A 132 1.94 3.27 7.40
N ILE A 133 2.79 4.25 7.05
CA ILE A 133 3.43 4.40 5.74
C ILE A 133 4.93 4.29 5.91
N ALA A 134 5.55 3.45 5.09
CA ALA A 134 6.99 3.39 4.89
C ALA A 134 7.29 3.55 3.39
N GLY A 135 7.42 4.79 2.91
CA GLY A 135 7.58 5.07 1.48
C GLY A 135 6.97 6.39 1.04
N SER A 136 6.32 6.38 -0.13
CA SER A 136 5.77 7.57 -0.80
C SER A 136 4.35 7.36 -1.33
N GLY A 137 3.70 6.29 -0.96
CA GLY A 137 2.28 6.07 -1.28
C GLY A 137 1.39 6.70 -0.22
N ASP A 138 0.13 6.91 -0.52
CA ASP A 138 -0.82 7.65 0.29
C ASP A 138 -1.91 6.76 0.90
N ILE A 139 -2.46 7.18 2.04
CA ILE A 139 -3.58 6.51 2.67
C ILE A 139 -4.75 7.48 2.85
N THR A 140 -5.92 7.14 2.31
CA THR A 140 -7.16 7.89 2.50
C THR A 140 -8.14 7.09 3.36
N LEU A 141 -8.69 7.71 4.40
CA LEU A 141 -9.53 7.07 5.40
C LEU A 141 -10.88 7.77 5.58
N ASP A 142 -11.96 6.97 5.61
CA ASP A 142 -13.31 7.46 5.87
C ASP A 142 -14.02 6.59 6.92
N GLY A 143 -14.80 7.24 7.82
CA GLY A 143 -15.60 6.56 8.83
C GLY A 143 -15.40 7.10 10.24
N SER A 144 -15.20 6.20 11.22
CA SER A 144 -14.94 6.58 12.61
C SER A 144 -14.04 5.58 13.33
N ALA A 145 -13.22 6.08 14.25
CA ALA A 145 -12.53 5.26 15.22
C ALA A 145 -12.31 6.04 16.52
N LYS A 146 -12.30 5.36 17.66
CA LYS A 146 -12.13 6.03 18.95
C LYS A 146 -10.68 6.46 19.15
N ASN A 147 -9.75 5.53 19.01
CA ASN A 147 -8.32 5.77 19.16
C ASN A 147 -7.61 5.47 17.86
N ILE A 148 -6.86 6.44 17.36
CA ILE A 148 -6.15 6.34 16.08
C ILE A 148 -4.67 6.59 16.30
N ALA A 149 -3.83 5.76 15.68
CA ALA A 149 -2.40 5.97 15.61
C ALA A 149 -1.93 6.01 14.14
N PHE A 150 -1.31 7.11 13.73
CA PHE A 150 -0.69 7.28 12.43
C PHE A 150 0.83 7.35 12.54
N SER A 151 1.51 6.64 11.65
CA SER A 151 2.97 6.66 11.57
C SER A 151 3.43 6.79 10.13
N ILE A 152 4.21 7.83 9.82
CA ILE A 152 4.80 8.03 8.48
C ILE A 152 6.31 8.00 8.60
N ASN A 153 6.94 7.15 7.80
CA ASN A 153 8.38 7.09 7.59
C ASN A 153 8.68 7.22 6.09
N GLY A 154 8.83 8.45 5.63
CA GLY A 154 8.99 8.76 4.21
C GLY A 154 8.34 10.06 3.79
N SER A 155 7.69 10.05 2.62
CA SER A 155 7.09 11.23 1.98
C SER A 155 5.65 11.00 1.53
N GLY A 156 5.02 9.91 1.94
CA GLY A 156 3.61 9.66 1.67
C GLY A 156 2.71 10.37 2.66
N ASP A 157 1.46 10.58 2.31
CA ASP A 157 0.49 11.38 3.07
C ASP A 157 -0.66 10.52 3.63
N ILE A 158 -1.26 10.97 4.73
CA ILE A 158 -2.49 10.37 5.27
C ILE A 158 -3.62 11.42 5.27
N ASP A 159 -4.63 11.19 4.44
CA ASP A 159 -5.87 11.96 4.46
C ASP A 159 -6.93 11.22 5.31
N ALA A 160 -7.15 11.71 6.50
CA ALA A 160 -8.18 11.26 7.44
C ALA A 160 -9.20 12.38 7.77
N THR A 161 -9.40 13.32 6.84
CA THR A 161 -10.35 14.43 7.01
C THR A 161 -11.78 13.96 7.17
N HIS A 162 -12.12 12.81 6.57
CA HIS A 162 -13.43 12.16 6.67
C HIS A 162 -13.51 11.07 7.77
N LEU A 163 -12.42 10.87 8.53
CA LEU A 163 -12.38 9.93 9.64
C LEU A 163 -12.56 10.65 10.97
N LYS A 164 -13.65 10.35 11.67
CA LYS A 164 -13.92 10.94 12.99
C LYS A 164 -13.16 10.19 14.08
N ALA A 165 -12.24 10.88 14.77
CA ALA A 165 -11.48 10.35 15.89
C ALA A 165 -11.87 11.02 17.21
N GLU A 166 -11.80 10.27 18.34
CA GLU A 166 -11.76 10.88 19.68
C GLU A 166 -10.32 11.24 20.03
N ASN A 167 -9.43 10.27 19.96
CA ASN A 167 -8.02 10.44 20.30
C ASN A 167 -7.13 10.11 19.10
N LEU A 168 -6.17 10.97 18.82
CA LEU A 168 -5.24 10.85 17.70
C LEU A 168 -3.80 10.91 18.18
N GLU A 169 -2.99 9.94 17.77
CA GLU A 169 -1.52 9.99 17.88
C GLU A 169 -0.92 10.00 16.48
N VAL A 170 -0.03 10.96 16.20
CA VAL A 170 0.67 11.08 14.90
C VAL A 170 2.16 11.13 15.15
N THR A 171 2.89 10.28 14.42
CA THR A 171 4.36 10.32 14.38
C THR A 171 4.83 10.38 12.94
N ILE A 172 5.57 11.42 12.56
CA ILE A 172 6.15 11.59 11.23
C ILE A 172 7.67 11.61 11.34
N ALA A 173 8.33 10.76 10.55
CA ALA A 173 9.76 10.79 10.31
C ALA A 173 10.02 10.95 8.81
N GLY A 174 10.11 12.20 8.33
CA GLY A 174 10.23 12.49 6.89
C GLY A 174 9.56 13.78 6.48
N SER A 175 8.93 13.77 5.29
CA SER A 175 8.30 14.94 4.67
C SER A 175 6.83 14.74 4.31
N GLY A 176 6.22 13.65 4.76
CA GLY A 176 4.81 13.39 4.53
C GLY A 176 3.91 14.24 5.42
N ASP A 177 2.69 14.44 4.98
CA ASP A 177 1.69 15.26 5.66
C ASP A 177 0.55 14.39 6.22
N VAL A 178 -0.12 14.89 7.27
CA VAL A 178 -1.33 14.26 7.84
C VAL A 178 -2.41 15.30 7.99
N ASP A 179 -3.57 15.07 7.36
CA ASP A 179 -4.81 15.81 7.58
C ASP A 179 -5.81 14.92 8.33
N ALA A 180 -6.19 15.31 9.55
CA ALA A 180 -7.06 14.50 10.40
C ALA A 180 -7.96 15.38 11.27
N THR A 181 -8.95 14.76 11.94
CA THR A 181 -9.82 15.45 12.92
C THR A 181 -9.88 14.64 14.20
N ALA A 182 -9.57 15.28 15.33
CA ALA A 182 -9.71 14.69 16.67
C ALA A 182 -10.62 15.55 17.56
N THR A 183 -11.53 14.91 18.29
CA THR A 183 -12.54 15.63 19.10
C THR A 183 -12.19 15.72 20.60
N VAL A 184 -11.26 14.89 21.08
CA VAL A 184 -10.87 14.85 22.50
C VAL A 184 -9.39 15.20 22.67
N SER A 185 -8.49 14.48 22.02
CA SER A 185 -7.05 14.73 22.13
C SER A 185 -6.30 14.47 20.85
N ALA A 186 -5.25 15.25 20.60
CA ALA A 186 -4.28 15.00 19.54
C ALA A 186 -2.86 15.09 20.10
N HIS A 187 -2.06 14.08 19.83
CA HIS A 187 -0.66 14.02 20.19
C HIS A 187 0.20 13.86 18.94
N VAL A 188 1.03 14.88 18.65
CA VAL A 188 1.76 14.95 17.38
C VAL A 188 3.27 15.05 17.65
N ARG A 189 4.03 14.22 16.93
CA ARG A 189 5.49 14.25 16.87
C ARG A 189 5.94 14.29 15.41
N VAL A 190 6.67 15.33 15.03
CA VAL A 190 7.24 15.46 13.69
C VAL A 190 8.76 15.55 13.77
N SER A 191 9.43 14.69 13.02
CA SER A 191 10.88 14.71 12.82
C SER A 191 11.15 14.80 11.31
N GLY A 192 11.34 16.02 10.81
CA GLY A 192 11.48 16.29 9.37
C GLY A 192 10.76 17.56 8.95
N SER A 193 10.22 17.56 7.72
CA SER A 193 9.57 18.71 7.08
C SER A 193 8.07 18.50 6.83
N GLY A 194 7.50 17.45 7.38
CA GLY A 194 6.07 17.16 7.24
C GLY A 194 5.19 18.11 8.05
N ASN A 195 3.92 18.20 7.68
CA ASN A 195 2.91 19.00 8.36
C ASN A 195 1.81 18.11 8.93
N VAL A 196 1.19 18.56 10.01
CA VAL A 196 0.00 17.92 10.57
C VAL A 196 -1.07 18.98 10.78
N LYS A 197 -2.23 18.73 10.19
CA LYS A 197 -3.43 19.53 10.38
C LYS A 197 -4.47 18.70 11.13
N VAL A 198 -4.94 19.20 12.27
CA VAL A 198 -5.95 18.57 13.12
C VAL A 198 -7.09 19.53 13.38
#